data_d56df64d72a8ae2bca15fdb214b0ecd7
#
_entry.id   d56df64d72a8ae2bca15fdb214b0ecd7
#
_cell.length_a   1.000
_cell.length_b   1.000
_cell.length_c   1.000
_cell.angle_alpha   90.00
_cell.angle_beta   90.00
_cell.angle_gamma   90.00
#
_symmetry.space_group_name_H-M   'P 1'
#
loop_
_entity.id
_entity.type
_entity.pdbx_description
1 polymer ?
#
loop_
_entity_poly.entity_id
_entity_poly.type
_entity_poly.pdbx_seq_one_letter_code
_entity_poly.pdbx_strand_id
1 'polypeptide(L)'
;MPTILFSCMFLLLPEVTVNVDNIHWIGHASFRIEDGATQIYIDPWKLRAGSPRASVVLITHGHSDHYSPDDIALVEQPGTVFVAPADVAGRLKGKTVVTASPGHSYKAGGVTVEAVPAYNRNKAFHPRSNNWLGFVVTLSTGVRVYHSGDSDAIPEMETLKVDVALMPCGGTYTMTAAEMAAAANIFKPQVLIPMHWGDIVGSKADAETVKKIFAGTTVIKAPER
;
A
#
# COMPACT_ATOMS: atom_id res chain seq x y z
N MET A 1 -22.92 -56.45 6.52
CA MET A 1 -21.95 -55.44 7.01
C MET A 1 -22.49 -54.08 6.67
N PRO A 2 -22.83 -53.19 7.62
CA PRO A 2 -23.32 -51.86 7.30
C PRO A 2 -22.16 -50.93 6.95
N THR A 3 -22.23 -50.29 5.79
CA THR A 3 -21.29 -49.28 5.32
C THR A 3 -21.57 -47.96 6.04
N ILE A 4 -20.69 -47.53 6.92
CA ILE A 4 -20.77 -46.23 7.59
C ILE A 4 -20.23 -45.16 6.63
N LEU A 5 -21.12 -44.34 6.09
CA LEU A 5 -20.76 -43.11 5.36
C LEU A 5 -20.32 -42.05 6.38
N PHE A 6 -19.02 -41.72 6.41
CA PHE A 6 -18.53 -40.53 7.10
C PHE A 6 -18.89 -39.30 6.27
N SER A 7 -19.90 -38.56 6.69
CA SER A 7 -20.20 -37.23 6.18
C SER A 7 -19.13 -36.25 6.75
N CYS A 8 -18.19 -35.82 5.90
CA CYS A 8 -17.22 -34.78 6.25
C CYS A 8 -17.95 -33.44 6.23
N MET A 9 -18.39 -32.99 7.39
CA MET A 9 -18.99 -31.64 7.55
C MET A 9 -17.86 -30.63 7.51
N PHE A 10 -17.63 -30.01 6.36
CA PHE A 10 -16.79 -28.80 6.24
C PHE A 10 -17.42 -27.69 7.06
N LEU A 11 -16.88 -27.41 8.24
CA LEU A 11 -17.15 -26.15 8.94
C LEU A 11 -16.57 -25.01 8.08
N LEU A 12 -17.46 -24.31 7.38
CA LEU A 12 -17.16 -22.99 6.82
C LEU A 12 -16.92 -22.06 8.02
N LEU A 13 -15.65 -21.78 8.31
CA LEU A 13 -15.32 -20.67 9.21
C LEU A 13 -15.92 -19.38 8.61
N PRO A 14 -16.54 -18.51 9.42
CA PRO A 14 -17.04 -17.26 8.91
C PRO A 14 -15.88 -16.50 8.24
N GLU A 15 -16.07 -16.06 7.00
CA GLU A 15 -15.17 -15.18 6.30
C GLU A 15 -15.06 -13.88 7.11
N VAL A 16 -13.93 -13.64 7.75
CA VAL A 16 -13.69 -12.41 8.49
C VAL A 16 -13.57 -11.30 7.45
N THR A 17 -14.64 -10.53 7.29
CA THR A 17 -14.63 -9.37 6.39
C THR A 17 -13.64 -8.34 6.94
N VAL A 18 -12.57 -8.08 6.19
CA VAL A 18 -11.58 -7.07 6.59
C VAL A 18 -12.20 -5.68 6.50
N ASN A 19 -12.28 -5.00 7.64
CA ASN A 19 -12.70 -3.60 7.69
C ASN A 19 -11.56 -2.71 7.19
N VAL A 20 -11.88 -1.80 6.28
CA VAL A 20 -10.95 -0.82 5.70
C VAL A 20 -11.34 0.64 6.01
N ASP A 21 -12.22 0.86 6.99
CA ASP A 21 -12.65 2.22 7.37
C ASP A 21 -11.49 3.02 7.97
N ASN A 22 -10.55 2.34 8.62
CA ASN A 22 -9.31 2.91 9.17
C ASN A 22 -8.21 3.16 8.12
N ILE A 23 -8.46 2.87 6.84
CA ILE A 23 -7.55 3.16 5.73
C ILE A 23 -8.12 4.35 4.97
N HIS A 24 -7.48 5.50 5.07
CA HIS A 24 -7.89 6.77 4.47
C HIS A 24 -7.08 7.05 3.23
N TRP A 25 -7.74 7.20 2.09
CA TRP A 25 -7.08 7.62 0.85
C TRP A 25 -7.07 9.14 0.76
N ILE A 26 -5.91 9.74 0.77
CA ILE A 26 -5.76 11.19 0.68
C ILE A 26 -5.83 11.66 -0.77
N GLY A 27 -5.42 10.80 -1.68
CA GLY A 27 -5.39 11.01 -3.12
C GLY A 27 -4.09 10.49 -3.73
N HIS A 28 -4.08 10.24 -5.02
CA HIS A 28 -2.94 9.68 -5.75
C HIS A 28 -2.44 8.38 -5.09
N ALA A 29 -1.20 8.35 -4.59
CA ALA A 29 -0.64 7.23 -3.83
C ALA A 29 -0.59 7.49 -2.31
N SER A 30 -1.14 8.62 -1.84
CA SER A 30 -1.07 9.03 -0.44
C SER A 30 -2.15 8.38 0.40
N PHE A 31 -1.75 7.69 1.47
CA PHE A 31 -2.64 7.04 2.42
C PHE A 31 -2.27 7.38 3.86
N ARG A 32 -3.30 7.37 4.72
CA ARG A 32 -3.18 7.33 6.18
C ARG A 32 -3.90 6.08 6.68
N ILE A 33 -3.24 5.32 7.55
CA ILE A 33 -3.80 4.13 8.19
C ILE A 33 -3.80 4.34 9.69
N GLU A 34 -4.94 4.11 10.33
CA GLU A 34 -5.09 4.15 11.77
C GLU A 34 -4.97 2.75 12.36
N ASP A 35 -4.02 2.54 13.26
CA ASP A 35 -3.86 1.31 14.03
C ASP A 35 -3.90 1.64 15.52
N GLY A 36 -5.09 1.72 16.08
CA GLY A 36 -5.31 2.25 17.42
C GLY A 36 -4.83 3.70 17.53
N ALA A 37 -3.87 3.97 18.41
CA ALA A 37 -3.27 5.31 18.55
C ALA A 37 -2.17 5.59 17.52
N THR A 38 -1.74 4.58 16.76
CA THR A 38 -0.65 4.71 15.78
C THR A 38 -1.20 5.25 14.46
N GLN A 39 -0.66 6.38 14.02
CA GLN A 39 -0.97 6.99 12.73
C GLN A 39 0.16 6.69 11.75
N ILE A 40 -0.15 5.97 10.68
CA ILE A 40 0.80 5.53 9.66
C ILE A 40 0.48 6.27 8.36
N TYR A 41 1.43 7.03 7.85
CA TYR A 41 1.32 7.65 6.54
C TYR A 41 2.18 6.90 5.53
N ILE A 42 1.66 6.72 4.33
CA ILE A 42 2.40 6.22 3.17
C ILE A 42 2.34 7.28 2.09
N ASP A 43 3.50 7.72 1.62
CA ASP A 43 3.68 8.74 0.60
C ASP A 43 2.82 10.00 0.85
N PRO A 44 3.00 10.71 1.99
CA PRO A 44 2.19 11.88 2.34
C PRO A 44 2.35 12.99 1.30
N TRP A 45 1.25 13.28 0.59
CA TRP A 45 1.18 14.29 -0.47
C TRP A 45 -0.20 14.96 -0.51
N LYS A 46 -0.22 16.29 -0.67
CA LYS A 46 -1.44 17.12 -0.66
C LYS A 46 -2.28 16.97 0.62
N LEU A 47 -1.61 16.95 1.76
CA LEU A 47 -2.26 16.89 3.06
C LEU A 47 -2.96 18.22 3.41
N ARG A 48 -4.00 18.13 4.23
CA ARG A 48 -4.63 19.31 4.84
C ARG A 48 -3.88 19.75 6.10
N ALA A 49 -3.89 21.03 6.37
CA ALA A 49 -3.54 21.55 7.68
C ALA A 49 -4.47 20.93 8.76
N GLY A 50 -3.88 20.50 9.87
CA GLY A 50 -4.61 19.82 10.95
C GLY A 50 -4.78 18.31 10.75
N SER A 51 -4.17 17.72 9.72
CA SER A 51 -4.06 16.25 9.60
C SER A 51 -3.47 15.64 10.87
N PRO A 52 -3.91 14.43 11.32
CA PRO A 52 -3.38 13.75 12.50
C PRO A 52 -1.86 13.61 12.45
N ARG A 53 -1.20 13.72 13.62
CA ARG A 53 0.25 13.60 13.70
C ARG A 53 0.71 12.17 13.47
N ALA A 54 1.77 11.99 12.67
CA ALA A 54 2.30 10.70 12.29
C ALA A 54 3.10 10.04 13.43
N SER A 55 2.85 8.77 13.68
CA SER A 55 3.76 7.89 14.42
C SER A 55 4.82 7.31 13.47
N VAL A 56 4.39 6.95 12.25
CA VAL A 56 5.24 6.36 11.20
C VAL A 56 4.97 7.04 9.87
N VAL A 57 6.02 7.33 9.12
CA VAL A 57 5.94 7.78 7.73
C VAL A 57 6.74 6.81 6.85
N LEU A 58 6.06 6.18 5.91
CA LEU A 58 6.65 5.28 4.92
C LEU A 58 6.74 6.03 3.59
N ILE A 59 7.89 6.02 2.96
CA ILE A 59 8.13 6.69 1.68
C ILE A 59 8.62 5.65 0.69
N THR A 60 7.86 5.44 -0.37
CA THR A 60 8.15 4.39 -1.35
C THR A 60 9.33 4.76 -2.26
N HIS A 61 9.40 6.02 -2.67
CA HIS A 61 10.45 6.55 -3.55
C HIS A 61 10.53 8.07 -3.57
N GLY A 62 11.48 8.63 -4.30
CA GLY A 62 11.85 10.04 -4.23
C GLY A 62 11.19 10.99 -5.22
N HIS A 63 10.14 10.60 -5.96
CA HIS A 63 9.35 11.52 -6.77
C HIS A 63 8.52 12.47 -5.91
N SER A 64 8.24 13.67 -6.40
CA SER A 64 7.64 14.77 -5.63
C SER A 64 6.18 14.53 -5.21
N ASP A 65 5.50 13.63 -5.86
CA ASP A 65 4.13 13.18 -5.55
C ASP A 65 4.07 12.02 -4.54
N HIS A 66 5.24 11.55 -4.05
CA HIS A 66 5.42 10.55 -2.99
C HIS A 66 6.28 11.07 -1.83
N TYR A 67 7.28 11.89 -2.13
CA TYR A 67 8.15 12.54 -1.15
C TYR A 67 7.95 14.05 -1.19
N SER A 68 7.06 14.55 -0.34
CA SER A 68 6.79 15.99 -0.15
C SER A 68 7.26 16.44 1.24
N PRO A 69 8.40 17.14 1.35
CA PRO A 69 8.86 17.68 2.63
C PRO A 69 7.85 18.60 3.31
N ASP A 70 7.11 19.39 2.53
CA ASP A 70 6.11 20.33 3.04
C ASP A 70 4.92 19.58 3.68
N ASP A 71 4.42 18.51 3.04
CA ASP A 71 3.36 17.68 3.59
C ASP A 71 3.84 16.87 4.80
N ILE A 72 5.07 16.34 4.76
CA ILE A 72 5.69 15.67 5.90
C ILE A 72 5.74 16.60 7.12
N ALA A 73 6.10 17.88 6.95
CA ALA A 73 6.15 18.86 8.04
C ALA A 73 4.78 19.11 8.69
N LEU A 74 3.68 18.91 7.97
CA LEU A 74 2.32 19.04 8.53
C LEU A 74 1.98 17.94 9.54
N VAL A 75 2.58 16.76 9.40
CA VAL A 75 2.22 15.58 10.21
C VAL A 75 3.35 15.09 11.13
N GLU A 76 4.57 15.45 10.86
CA GLU A 76 5.71 15.07 11.70
C GLU A 76 5.59 15.62 13.13
N GLN A 77 6.02 14.82 14.10
CA GLN A 77 6.12 15.19 15.52
C GLN A 77 7.36 14.54 16.16
N PRO A 78 7.77 14.97 17.36
CA PRO A 78 8.80 14.26 18.10
C PRO A 78 8.46 12.78 18.26
N GLY A 79 9.41 11.90 17.87
CA GLY A 79 9.20 10.44 17.90
C GLY A 79 8.63 9.82 16.63
N THR A 80 8.28 10.60 15.60
CA THR A 80 7.92 10.06 14.28
C THR A 80 9.11 9.27 13.71
N VAL A 81 8.83 8.02 13.30
CA VAL A 81 9.80 7.13 12.64
C VAL A 81 9.55 7.11 11.14
N PHE A 82 10.59 7.35 10.37
CA PHE A 82 10.57 7.28 8.91
C PHE A 82 11.12 5.94 8.43
N VAL A 83 10.52 5.35 7.40
CA VAL A 83 11.04 4.18 6.68
C VAL A 83 11.09 4.53 5.20
N ALA A 84 12.26 4.47 4.60
CA ALA A 84 12.45 4.92 3.23
C ALA A 84 13.62 4.20 2.54
N PRO A 85 13.65 4.14 1.18
CA PRO A 85 14.82 3.68 0.43
C PRO A 85 16.01 4.63 0.62
N ALA A 86 17.21 4.16 0.33
CA ALA A 86 18.47 4.85 0.65
C ALA A 86 18.58 6.28 0.10
N ASP A 87 18.11 6.51 -1.13
CA ASP A 87 18.13 7.82 -1.79
C ASP A 87 17.22 8.85 -1.11
N VAL A 88 16.08 8.41 -0.57
CA VAL A 88 15.17 9.25 0.22
C VAL A 88 15.68 9.41 1.66
N ALA A 89 16.14 8.33 2.29
CA ALA A 89 16.66 8.34 3.66
C ALA A 89 17.80 9.37 3.81
N GLY A 90 18.66 9.49 2.80
CA GLY A 90 19.74 10.49 2.76
C GLY A 90 19.26 11.95 2.77
N ARG A 91 17.99 12.21 2.41
CA ARG A 91 17.37 13.55 2.43
C ARG A 91 16.69 13.88 3.76
N LEU A 92 16.38 12.88 4.60
CA LEU A 92 15.67 13.01 5.87
C LEU A 92 16.63 13.32 7.05
N LYS A 93 17.50 14.33 6.88
CA LYS A 93 18.51 14.70 7.87
C LYS A 93 17.87 15.14 9.20
N GLY A 94 18.44 14.67 10.30
CA GLY A 94 17.97 15.02 11.66
C GLY A 94 16.70 14.29 12.11
N LYS A 95 16.17 13.38 11.29
CA LYS A 95 14.99 12.56 11.61
C LYS A 95 15.38 11.16 12.06
N THR A 96 14.47 10.47 12.73
CA THR A 96 14.63 9.03 13.06
C THR A 96 14.28 8.20 11.83
N VAL A 97 15.28 7.72 11.10
CA VAL A 97 15.11 7.05 9.82
C VAL A 97 15.59 5.61 9.85
N VAL A 98 14.75 4.71 9.40
CA VAL A 98 15.10 3.33 9.02
C VAL A 98 15.33 3.30 7.51
N THR A 99 16.56 3.13 7.08
CA THR A 99 16.88 2.91 5.67
C THR A 99 16.48 1.49 5.29
N ALA A 100 15.48 1.38 4.44
CA ALA A 100 14.90 0.10 4.05
C ALA A 100 15.43 -0.38 2.69
N SER A 101 15.50 -1.69 2.55
CA SER A 101 15.90 -2.38 1.31
C SER A 101 14.88 -3.47 0.98
N PRO A 102 14.62 -3.74 -0.31
CA PRO A 102 13.68 -4.78 -0.73
C PRO A 102 14.00 -6.14 -0.09
N GLY A 103 12.94 -6.88 0.31
CA GLY A 103 13.04 -8.22 0.89
C GLY A 103 13.36 -8.25 2.39
N HIS A 104 13.42 -7.11 3.06
CA HIS A 104 13.70 -7.03 4.50
C HIS A 104 12.48 -6.54 5.29
N SER A 105 12.43 -6.90 6.58
CA SER A 105 11.39 -6.48 7.52
C SER A 105 11.97 -5.62 8.63
N TYR A 106 11.20 -4.62 9.06
CA TYR A 106 11.60 -3.63 10.04
C TYR A 106 10.51 -3.44 11.09
N LYS A 107 10.89 -2.98 12.28
CA LYS A 107 9.98 -2.45 13.31
C LYS A 107 10.04 -0.93 13.29
N ALA A 108 8.90 -0.28 13.19
CA ALA A 108 8.78 1.17 13.16
C ALA A 108 7.50 1.61 13.88
N GLY A 109 7.61 2.48 14.89
CA GLY A 109 6.45 3.07 15.58
C GLY A 109 5.42 2.06 16.10
N GLY A 110 5.85 0.86 16.48
CA GLY A 110 4.98 -0.20 17.00
C GLY A 110 4.45 -1.19 15.96
N VAL A 111 4.60 -0.92 14.66
CA VAL A 111 4.18 -1.82 13.59
C VAL A 111 5.33 -2.57 12.94
N THR A 112 5.01 -3.66 12.24
CA THR A 112 5.97 -4.36 11.37
C THR A 112 5.77 -3.90 9.94
N VAL A 113 6.87 -3.52 9.28
CA VAL A 113 6.91 -3.06 7.89
C VAL A 113 7.83 -3.96 7.09
N GLU A 114 7.30 -4.63 6.08
CA GLU A 114 8.10 -5.41 5.12
C GLU A 114 8.28 -4.58 3.85
N ALA A 115 9.52 -4.41 3.42
CA ALA A 115 9.85 -3.71 2.19
C ALA A 115 9.80 -4.68 1.01
N VAL A 116 8.93 -4.40 0.05
CA VAL A 116 8.75 -5.18 -1.18
C VAL A 116 9.37 -4.38 -2.33
N PRO A 117 10.02 -5.01 -3.33
CA PRO A 117 10.47 -4.27 -4.52
C PRO A 117 9.31 -3.55 -5.22
N ALA A 118 9.56 -2.37 -5.74
CA ALA A 118 8.64 -1.63 -6.60
C ALA A 118 9.38 -1.10 -7.82
N TYR A 119 8.98 -1.54 -9.04
CA TYR A 119 9.67 -1.14 -10.27
C TYR A 119 8.81 -1.33 -11.52
N ASN A 120 9.21 -0.65 -12.59
CA ASN A 120 8.66 -0.87 -13.92
C ASN A 120 9.40 -1.98 -14.67
N ARG A 121 8.66 -2.79 -15.43
CA ARG A 121 9.21 -3.82 -16.31
C ARG A 121 9.49 -3.30 -17.71
N ASN A 122 8.59 -2.50 -18.25
CA ASN A 122 8.62 -2.02 -19.63
C ASN A 122 8.48 -0.50 -19.76
N LYS A 123 8.70 0.25 -18.67
CA LYS A 123 8.70 1.71 -18.61
C LYS A 123 9.97 2.20 -17.92
N ALA A 124 10.39 3.43 -18.22
CA ALA A 124 11.66 3.97 -17.71
C ALA A 124 11.54 4.77 -16.40
N PHE A 125 10.32 4.95 -15.87
CA PHE A 125 10.08 5.88 -14.76
C PHE A 125 10.58 5.34 -13.41
N HIS A 126 10.47 4.03 -13.20
CA HIS A 126 10.80 3.37 -11.93
C HIS A 126 11.74 2.18 -12.19
N PRO A 127 13.04 2.43 -12.54
CA PRO A 127 13.97 1.36 -12.85
C PRO A 127 14.27 0.51 -11.61
N ARG A 128 14.36 -0.81 -11.80
CA ARG A 128 14.64 -1.77 -10.71
C ARG A 128 15.94 -1.45 -9.95
N SER A 129 16.92 -0.85 -10.63
CA SER A 129 18.21 -0.46 -10.03
C SER A 129 18.10 0.58 -8.92
N ASN A 130 16.99 1.32 -8.83
CA ASN A 130 16.77 2.32 -7.77
C ASN A 130 16.47 1.68 -6.41
N ASN A 131 16.13 0.38 -6.36
CA ASN A 131 15.71 -0.33 -5.15
C ASN A 131 14.57 0.38 -4.40
N TRP A 132 13.65 0.97 -5.14
CA TRP A 132 12.44 1.60 -4.59
C TRP A 132 11.46 0.55 -4.08
N LEU A 133 10.52 0.99 -3.24
CA LEU A 133 9.81 0.12 -2.33
C LEU A 133 8.29 0.21 -2.49
N GLY A 134 7.64 -0.94 -2.37
CA GLY A 134 6.32 -1.07 -1.78
C GLY A 134 6.47 -1.51 -0.33
N PHE A 135 5.39 -1.47 0.43
CA PHE A 135 5.39 -1.85 1.84
C PHE A 135 4.23 -2.78 2.17
N VAL A 136 4.51 -3.83 2.94
CA VAL A 136 3.46 -4.57 3.66
C VAL A 136 3.53 -4.14 5.13
N VAL A 137 2.46 -3.51 5.60
CA VAL A 137 2.29 -3.11 6.99
C VAL A 137 1.42 -4.14 7.70
N THR A 138 1.94 -4.75 8.77
CA THR A 138 1.17 -5.62 9.64
C THR A 138 0.66 -4.80 10.82
N LEU A 139 -0.66 -4.64 10.89
CA LEU A 139 -1.36 -3.90 11.94
C LEU A 139 -1.42 -4.71 13.24
N SER A 140 -1.77 -4.06 14.35
CA SER A 140 -1.93 -4.71 15.67
C SER A 140 -3.00 -5.80 15.67
N THR A 141 -3.98 -5.72 14.79
CA THR A 141 -5.02 -6.74 14.56
C THR A 141 -4.54 -7.96 13.82
N GLY A 142 -3.31 -7.95 13.28
CA GLY A 142 -2.78 -8.96 12.38
C GLY A 142 -3.13 -8.75 10.91
N VAL A 143 -3.99 -7.78 10.56
CA VAL A 143 -4.31 -7.42 9.18
C VAL A 143 -3.06 -6.91 8.48
N ARG A 144 -2.82 -7.42 7.27
CA ARG A 144 -1.65 -7.10 6.43
C ARG A 144 -2.08 -6.23 5.26
N VAL A 145 -1.60 -4.99 5.23
CA VAL A 145 -1.92 -4.00 4.20
C VAL A 145 -0.70 -3.81 3.29
N TYR A 146 -0.85 -4.12 2.02
CA TYR A 146 0.17 -3.89 1.00
C TYR A 146 -0.08 -2.59 0.24
N HIS A 147 0.91 -1.74 0.17
CA HIS A 147 0.98 -0.58 -0.71
C HIS A 147 2.11 -0.82 -1.72
N SER A 148 1.78 -0.89 -3.00
CA SER A 148 2.76 -1.30 -4.02
C SER A 148 3.82 -0.24 -4.34
N GLY A 149 3.63 1.01 -3.89
CA GLY A 149 4.34 2.13 -4.49
C GLY A 149 4.03 2.23 -5.98
N ASP A 150 4.88 2.90 -6.72
CA ASP A 150 4.80 3.00 -8.17
C ASP A 150 5.49 1.79 -8.82
N SER A 151 4.69 0.78 -9.11
CA SER A 151 5.17 -0.48 -9.67
C SER A 151 4.31 -0.94 -10.83
N ASP A 152 4.91 -1.66 -11.77
CA ASP A 152 4.18 -2.56 -12.66
C ASP A 152 3.84 -3.87 -11.92
N ALA A 153 3.09 -4.76 -12.56
CA ALA A 153 2.89 -6.14 -12.10
C ALA A 153 4.24 -6.87 -12.16
N ILE A 154 4.83 -7.15 -11.00
CA ILE A 154 6.12 -7.79 -10.86
C ILE A 154 5.98 -9.19 -10.24
N PRO A 155 6.91 -10.14 -10.53
CA PRO A 155 6.81 -11.50 -10.02
C PRO A 155 6.79 -11.59 -8.48
N GLU A 156 7.45 -10.66 -7.80
CA GLU A 156 7.49 -10.61 -6.34
C GLU A 156 6.12 -10.40 -5.70
N MET A 157 5.13 -9.83 -6.43
CA MET A 157 3.75 -9.70 -5.97
C MET A 157 3.02 -11.04 -5.88
N GLU A 158 3.35 -12.01 -6.74
CA GLU A 158 2.62 -13.27 -6.89
C GLU A 158 2.59 -14.11 -5.60
N THR A 159 3.60 -13.96 -4.76
CA THR A 159 3.76 -14.73 -3.51
C THR A 159 3.29 -13.98 -2.26
N LEU A 160 2.80 -12.75 -2.41
CA LEU A 160 2.35 -11.94 -1.27
C LEU A 160 1.17 -12.59 -0.56
N LYS A 161 1.19 -12.52 0.76
CA LYS A 161 0.09 -12.93 1.65
C LYS A 161 -0.38 -11.69 2.39
N VAL A 162 -1.40 -11.03 1.87
CA VAL A 162 -1.93 -9.78 2.39
C VAL A 162 -3.44 -9.77 2.33
N ASP A 163 -4.07 -9.03 3.24
CA ASP A 163 -5.52 -8.94 3.32
C ASP A 163 -6.05 -7.78 2.47
N VAL A 164 -5.33 -6.67 2.47
CA VAL A 164 -5.67 -5.46 1.71
C VAL A 164 -4.50 -5.10 0.79
N ALA A 165 -4.81 -4.72 -0.45
CA ALA A 165 -3.82 -4.19 -1.39
C ALA A 165 -4.22 -2.81 -1.91
N LEU A 166 -3.30 -1.85 -1.82
CA LEU A 166 -3.38 -0.49 -2.34
C LEU A 166 -2.46 -0.43 -3.56
N MET A 167 -3.04 -0.37 -4.78
CA MET A 167 -2.28 -0.53 -6.01
C MET A 167 -2.67 0.50 -7.07
N PRO A 168 -1.73 0.94 -7.94
CA PRO A 168 -2.01 1.93 -8.97
C PRO A 168 -2.81 1.32 -10.12
N CYS A 169 -3.72 2.12 -10.70
CA CYS A 169 -4.51 1.75 -11.88
C CYS A 169 -4.51 2.81 -12.99
N GLY A 170 -3.78 3.90 -12.82
CA GLY A 170 -3.80 5.06 -13.73
C GLY A 170 -3.07 4.87 -15.07
N GLY A 171 -2.29 3.82 -15.25
CA GLY A 171 -1.67 3.40 -16.52
C GLY A 171 -0.30 4.00 -16.78
N THR A 172 -0.18 5.20 -17.29
CA THR A 172 1.01 5.77 -17.93
C THR A 172 2.35 5.46 -17.24
N TYR A 173 2.44 5.67 -15.96
CA TYR A 173 3.68 5.50 -15.17
C TYR A 173 3.76 4.14 -14.48
N THR A 174 2.61 3.50 -14.27
CA THR A 174 2.44 2.30 -13.47
C THR A 174 1.48 1.34 -14.19
N MET A 175 0.86 0.41 -13.46
CA MET A 175 -0.14 -0.53 -14.01
C MET A 175 -1.37 0.18 -14.57
N THR A 176 -1.87 -0.31 -15.68
CA THR A 176 -3.25 -0.06 -16.11
C THR A 176 -4.23 -0.78 -15.19
N ALA A 177 -5.51 -0.42 -15.28
CA ALA A 177 -6.57 -1.09 -14.52
C ALA A 177 -6.62 -2.61 -14.77
N ALA A 178 -6.39 -3.03 -16.00
CA ALA A 178 -6.37 -4.46 -16.38
C ALA A 178 -5.15 -5.19 -15.80
N GLU A 179 -3.96 -4.60 -15.87
CA GLU A 179 -2.73 -5.16 -15.29
C GLU A 179 -2.83 -5.27 -13.77
N MET A 180 -3.35 -4.23 -13.09
CA MET A 180 -3.57 -4.23 -11.66
C MET A 180 -4.51 -5.37 -11.23
N ALA A 181 -5.67 -5.48 -11.87
CA ALA A 181 -6.65 -6.51 -11.54
C ALA A 181 -6.11 -7.92 -11.83
N ALA A 182 -5.35 -8.10 -12.94
CA ALA A 182 -4.71 -9.37 -13.26
C ALA A 182 -3.68 -9.77 -12.18
N ALA A 183 -2.82 -8.85 -11.77
CA ALA A 183 -1.84 -9.09 -10.70
C ALA A 183 -2.55 -9.46 -9.38
N ALA A 184 -3.56 -8.68 -8.97
CA ALA A 184 -4.32 -8.92 -7.76
C ALA A 184 -5.05 -10.27 -7.78
N ASN A 185 -5.54 -10.73 -8.92
CA ASN A 185 -6.19 -12.04 -9.08
C ASN A 185 -5.20 -13.23 -8.87
N ILE A 186 -3.89 -12.99 -8.93
CA ILE A 186 -2.87 -14.02 -8.65
C ILE A 186 -2.68 -14.19 -7.13
N PHE A 187 -2.35 -13.11 -6.40
CA PHE A 187 -2.09 -13.20 -4.95
C PHE A 187 -3.33 -13.02 -4.07
N LYS A 188 -4.48 -12.64 -4.67
CA LYS A 188 -5.83 -12.70 -4.10
C LYS A 188 -5.99 -12.04 -2.74
N PRO A 189 -5.75 -10.71 -2.61
CA PRO A 189 -6.11 -10.01 -1.39
C PRO A 189 -7.64 -10.05 -1.19
N GLN A 190 -8.11 -9.97 0.05
CA GLN A 190 -9.55 -9.92 0.34
C GLN A 190 -10.14 -8.60 -0.19
N VAL A 191 -9.41 -7.49 -0.01
CA VAL A 191 -9.83 -6.16 -0.46
C VAL A 191 -8.75 -5.52 -1.32
N LEU A 192 -9.17 -4.96 -2.45
CA LEU A 192 -8.33 -4.19 -3.37
C LEU A 192 -8.81 -2.74 -3.41
N ILE A 193 -7.90 -1.79 -3.17
CA ILE A 193 -8.17 -0.35 -3.21
C ILE A 193 -7.35 0.26 -4.35
N PRO A 194 -7.99 0.67 -5.45
CA PRO A 194 -7.31 1.36 -6.55
C PRO A 194 -6.82 2.74 -6.15
N MET A 195 -5.57 3.04 -6.48
CA MET A 195 -4.90 4.32 -6.25
C MET A 195 -4.22 4.86 -7.52
N HIS A 196 -3.52 5.98 -7.39
CA HIS A 196 -2.72 6.61 -8.44
C HIS A 196 -3.56 6.96 -9.68
N TRP A 197 -4.72 7.60 -9.42
CA TRP A 197 -5.65 8.10 -10.43
C TRP A 197 -6.30 9.42 -9.98
N GLY A 198 -6.79 10.19 -10.94
CA GLY A 198 -7.59 11.41 -10.69
C GLY A 198 -6.81 12.69 -10.45
N ASP A 199 -5.48 12.62 -10.28
CA ASP A 199 -4.62 13.80 -10.12
C ASP A 199 -3.71 14.04 -11.32
N ILE A 200 -2.66 13.24 -11.44
CA ILE A 200 -1.63 13.37 -12.48
C ILE A 200 -2.02 12.53 -13.69
N VAL A 201 -2.61 11.35 -13.45
CA VAL A 201 -2.89 10.34 -14.47
C VAL A 201 -4.14 9.55 -14.06
N GLY A 202 -4.77 8.91 -15.04
CA GLY A 202 -5.94 8.06 -14.82
C GLY A 202 -7.18 8.82 -14.37
N SER A 203 -8.23 8.06 -14.11
CA SER A 203 -9.53 8.59 -13.72
C SER A 203 -10.31 7.59 -12.86
N LYS A 204 -11.46 8.01 -12.33
CA LYS A 204 -12.37 7.12 -11.64
C LYS A 204 -12.84 5.93 -12.51
N ALA A 205 -12.89 6.11 -13.82
CA ALA A 205 -13.26 5.04 -14.75
C ALA A 205 -12.26 3.87 -14.73
N ASP A 206 -10.98 4.14 -14.47
CA ASP A 206 -9.96 3.11 -14.33
C ASP A 206 -10.20 2.30 -13.05
N ALA A 207 -10.49 2.94 -11.93
CA ALA A 207 -10.87 2.28 -10.68
C ALA A 207 -12.15 1.44 -10.82
N GLU A 208 -13.15 1.95 -11.53
CA GLU A 208 -14.38 1.19 -11.84
C GLU A 208 -14.10 0.00 -12.78
N THR A 209 -13.11 0.10 -13.64
CA THR A 209 -12.67 -1.01 -14.49
C THR A 209 -12.02 -2.11 -13.66
N VAL A 210 -11.15 -1.75 -12.67
CA VAL A 210 -10.60 -2.71 -11.71
C VAL A 210 -11.71 -3.47 -10.99
N LYS A 211 -12.74 -2.75 -10.50
CA LYS A 211 -13.90 -3.34 -9.81
C LYS A 211 -14.66 -4.36 -10.63
N LYS A 212 -14.67 -4.21 -11.95
CA LYS A 212 -15.33 -5.18 -12.87
C LYS A 212 -14.49 -6.42 -13.13
N ILE A 213 -13.16 -6.33 -13.03
CA ILE A 213 -12.24 -7.40 -13.44
C ILE A 213 -11.72 -8.19 -12.23
N PHE A 214 -11.50 -7.53 -11.08
CA PHE A 214 -10.99 -8.20 -9.89
C PHE A 214 -12.06 -9.14 -9.31
N ALA A 215 -11.65 -10.39 -9.01
CA ALA A 215 -12.58 -11.42 -8.53
C ALA A 215 -12.97 -11.26 -7.05
N GLY A 216 -12.22 -10.46 -6.28
CA GLY A 216 -12.48 -10.17 -4.87
C GLY A 216 -13.23 -8.86 -4.65
N THR A 217 -13.17 -8.33 -3.44
CA THR A 217 -13.82 -7.05 -3.08
C THR A 217 -12.96 -5.87 -3.52
N THR A 218 -13.52 -4.97 -4.35
CA THR A 218 -12.89 -3.68 -4.67
C THR A 218 -13.60 -2.54 -3.93
N VAL A 219 -12.84 -1.75 -3.18
CA VAL A 219 -13.31 -0.53 -2.51
C VAL A 219 -12.71 0.68 -3.20
N ILE A 220 -13.55 1.49 -3.84
CA ILE A 220 -13.14 2.76 -4.46
C ILE A 220 -13.38 3.86 -3.44
N LYS A 221 -12.30 4.37 -2.86
CA LYS A 221 -12.37 5.45 -1.86
C LYS A 221 -12.48 6.83 -2.53
N ALA A 222 -13.12 7.77 -1.86
CA ALA A 222 -13.03 9.19 -2.19
C ALA A 222 -11.78 9.80 -1.52
N PRO A 223 -11.08 10.75 -2.16
CA PRO A 223 -9.91 11.38 -1.53
C PRO A 223 -10.32 12.27 -0.35
N GLU A 224 -9.58 12.15 0.77
CA GLU A 224 -9.79 12.91 2.01
C GLU A 224 -8.83 14.10 2.13
N ARG A 225 -8.95 15.09 1.24
CA ARG A 225 -8.10 16.29 1.21
C ARG A 225 -8.90 17.57 0.96
#